data_a7921dc14195244fc111236113bd34b0
#
_entry.id   a7921dc14195244fc111236113bd34b0
#
_cell.length_a   1.000
_cell.length_b   1.000
_cell.length_c   1.000
_cell.angle_alpha   90.00
_cell.angle_beta   90.00
_cell.angle_gamma   90.00
#
_symmetry.space_group_name_H-M   'P 1'
#
loop_
_entity.id
_entity.type
_entity.pdbx_description
1 polymer ?
#
loop_
_entity_poly.entity_id
_entity_poly.type
_entity_poly.pdbx_seq_one_letter_code
_entity_poly.pdbx_strand_id
1 'polypeptide(L)'
;MARYIGPTCKLARREGVDLGLKSRARSLETKCKLDRQPGQTSDRRRRLSDYGGQLREKQKVRRIYGVMEKQFRNYYKAAAKTKGATGENLLQLLERRLDSVAYRMGFGATRAEARQLINHK
;
A
#
# COMPACT_ATOMS: atom_id res chain seq x y z
N MET A 1 -14.27 11.28 1.20
CA MET A 1 -13.64 10.19 1.95
C MET A 1 -12.17 10.51 2.24
N ALA A 2 -11.72 10.16 3.44
CA ALA A 2 -10.31 10.34 3.78
C ALA A 2 -9.43 9.43 2.93
N ARG A 3 -8.39 9.99 2.32
CA ARG A 3 -7.41 9.25 1.52
C ARG A 3 -6.04 9.92 1.65
N TYR A 4 -5.01 9.17 1.32
CA TYR A 4 -3.67 9.75 1.26
C TYR A 4 -3.54 10.60 -0.01
N ILE A 5 -3.19 11.86 0.16
CA ILE A 5 -3.03 12.83 -0.95
C ILE A 5 -1.57 13.34 -1.07
N GLY A 6 -0.68 12.82 -0.26
CA GLY A 6 0.73 13.20 -0.28
C GLY A 6 1.51 12.52 -1.41
N PRO A 7 2.85 12.74 -1.46
CA PRO A 7 3.69 12.18 -2.50
C PRO A 7 3.82 10.65 -2.40
N THR A 8 3.52 9.95 -3.49
CA THR A 8 3.55 8.48 -3.54
C THR A 8 4.97 7.92 -3.66
N CYS A 9 5.89 8.64 -4.28
CA CYS A 9 7.31 8.23 -4.29
C CYS A 9 7.88 8.13 -2.89
N LYS A 10 7.47 9.03 -2.00
CA LYS A 10 7.91 9.01 -0.61
C LYS A 10 7.51 7.71 0.08
N LEU A 11 6.29 7.23 -0.17
CA LEU A 11 5.82 5.96 0.38
C LEU A 11 6.61 4.78 -0.17
N ALA A 12 6.82 4.72 -1.48
CA ALA A 12 7.60 3.66 -2.13
C ALA A 12 9.04 3.64 -1.63
N ARG A 13 9.66 4.82 -1.50
CA ARG A 13 11.03 4.95 -1.00
C ARG A 13 11.16 4.50 0.45
N ARG A 14 10.16 4.77 1.28
CA ARG A 14 10.15 4.35 2.69
C ARG A 14 10.19 2.84 2.81
N GLU A 15 9.44 2.13 1.97
CA GLU A 15 9.39 0.67 1.97
C GLU A 15 10.48 0.04 1.11
N GLY A 16 11.12 0.82 0.23
CA GLY A 16 12.21 0.37 -0.64
C GLY A 16 11.76 -0.53 -1.79
N VAL A 17 10.47 -0.58 -2.09
CA VAL A 17 9.91 -1.42 -3.15
C VAL A 17 8.82 -0.67 -3.91
N ASP A 18 8.51 -1.16 -5.12
CA ASP A 18 7.38 -0.65 -5.89
C ASP A 18 6.07 -1.14 -5.26
N LEU A 19 5.23 -0.19 -4.82
CA LEU A 19 3.94 -0.49 -4.23
C LEU A 19 2.78 -0.42 -5.23
N GLY A 20 3.07 -0.24 -6.53
CA GLY A 20 2.04 -0.10 -7.55
C GLY A 20 1.25 1.20 -7.47
N LEU A 21 1.83 2.23 -6.87
CA LEU A 21 1.15 3.52 -6.66
C LEU A 21 1.24 4.45 -7.86
N LYS A 22 2.08 4.14 -8.83
CA LYS A 22 2.25 4.92 -10.05
C LYS A 22 1.98 4.07 -11.28
N SER A 23 1.58 4.72 -12.38
CA SER A 23 1.37 4.05 -13.66
C SER A 23 2.63 3.32 -14.12
N ARG A 24 2.46 2.14 -14.70
CA ARG A 24 3.55 1.33 -15.24
C ARG A 24 4.13 1.84 -16.55
N ALA A 25 3.61 2.94 -17.09
CA ALA A 25 4.08 3.52 -18.34
C ALA A 25 5.55 3.93 -18.29
N ARG A 26 6.06 4.26 -17.10
CA ARG A 26 7.48 4.51 -16.85
C ARG A 26 7.94 3.65 -15.68
N SER A 27 9.18 3.17 -15.77
CA SER A 27 9.82 2.45 -14.67
C SER A 27 9.83 3.30 -13.40
N LEU A 28 9.51 2.70 -12.27
CA LEU A 28 9.54 3.38 -10.97
C LEU A 28 10.96 3.83 -10.61
N GLU A 29 11.97 3.09 -11.03
CA GLU A 29 13.37 3.43 -10.80
C GLU A 29 13.75 4.77 -11.44
N THR A 30 13.13 5.13 -12.57
CA THR A 30 13.34 6.42 -13.21
C THR A 30 12.52 7.54 -12.62
N LYS A 31 11.39 7.23 -11.98
CA LYS A 31 10.49 8.21 -11.36
C LYS A 31 10.84 8.49 -9.90
N CYS A 32 11.20 7.43 -9.17
CA CYS A 32 11.47 7.49 -7.75
C CYS A 32 12.85 6.88 -7.48
N LYS A 33 13.63 7.50 -6.61
CA LYS A 33 14.93 6.96 -6.21
C LYS A 33 14.73 5.98 -5.06
N LEU A 34 14.41 4.72 -5.40
CA LEU A 34 14.08 3.69 -4.41
C LEU A 34 15.23 3.31 -3.49
N ASP A 35 16.46 3.55 -3.93
CA ASP A 35 17.67 3.29 -3.16
C ASP A 35 17.88 4.28 -2.01
N ARG A 36 17.16 5.40 -2.00
CA ARG A 36 17.24 6.44 -0.98
C ARG A 36 15.97 6.49 -0.15
N GLN A 37 16.13 6.47 1.18
CA GLN A 37 15.01 6.68 2.06
C GLN A 37 14.58 8.16 2.05
N PRO A 38 13.29 8.45 2.33
CA PRO A 38 12.81 9.83 2.39
C PRO A 38 13.37 10.55 3.62
N GLY A 39 13.51 11.86 3.50
CA GLY A 39 14.00 12.72 4.57
C GLY A 39 15.53 12.82 4.61
N GLN A 40 16.04 13.42 5.66
CA GLN A 40 17.47 13.51 5.92
C GLN A 40 17.92 12.19 6.56
N THR A 41 18.57 11.35 5.76
CA THR A 41 19.04 10.05 6.24
C THR A 41 20.55 9.99 6.13
N SER A 42 21.20 9.44 7.16
CA SER A 42 22.58 8.98 7.05
C SER A 42 22.58 7.72 6.17
N ASP A 43 23.67 7.51 5.42
CA ASP A 43 23.84 6.31 4.57
C ASP A 43 23.88 5.01 5.38
N ARG A 44 23.85 5.10 6.70
CA ARG A 44 23.84 3.94 7.58
C ARG A 44 22.44 3.36 7.68
N ARG A 45 22.27 2.14 7.18
CA ARG A 45 21.05 1.37 7.39
C ARG A 45 21.00 0.93 8.85
N ARG A 46 19.95 1.33 9.56
CA ARG A 46 19.71 0.83 10.91
C ARG A 46 19.13 -0.57 10.82
N ARG A 47 19.65 -1.46 11.67
CA ARG A 47 19.05 -2.78 11.84
C ARG A 47 17.65 -2.62 12.42
N LEU A 48 16.65 -3.22 11.74
CA LEU A 48 15.27 -3.20 12.24
C LEU A 48 15.12 -4.19 13.39
N SER A 49 14.42 -3.77 14.46
CA SER A 49 13.94 -4.68 15.48
C SER A 49 12.81 -5.54 14.90
N ASP A 50 12.41 -6.61 15.62
CA ASP A 50 11.28 -7.43 15.21
C ASP A 50 10.01 -6.59 15.07
N TYR A 51 9.76 -5.70 16.03
CA TYR A 51 8.63 -4.76 15.97
C TYR A 51 8.74 -3.87 14.73
N GLY A 52 9.92 -3.32 14.45
CA GLY A 52 10.15 -2.47 13.28
C GLY A 52 9.89 -3.20 11.96
N GLY A 53 10.33 -4.47 11.87
CA GLY A 53 10.08 -5.31 10.70
C GLY A 53 8.59 -5.56 10.48
N GLN A 54 7.88 -5.92 11.53
CA GLN A 54 6.43 -6.16 11.47
C GLN A 54 5.68 -4.88 11.11
N LEU A 55 6.09 -3.73 11.66
CA LEU A 55 5.49 -2.44 11.34
C LEU A 55 5.67 -2.12 9.84
N ARG A 56 6.86 -2.36 9.28
CA ARG A 56 7.11 -2.11 7.86
C ARG A 56 6.24 -2.99 6.96
N GLU A 57 6.06 -4.24 7.29
CA GLU A 57 5.20 -5.14 6.53
C GLU A 57 3.74 -4.67 6.56
N LYS A 58 3.23 -4.30 7.73
CA LYS A 58 1.88 -3.76 7.87
C LYS A 58 1.69 -2.48 7.05
N GLN A 59 2.62 -1.55 7.16
CA GLN A 59 2.55 -0.27 6.44
C GLN A 59 2.65 -0.47 4.93
N LYS A 60 3.45 -1.44 4.49
CA LYS A 60 3.55 -1.79 3.07
C LYS A 60 2.19 -2.23 2.52
N VAL A 61 1.54 -3.19 3.17
CA VAL A 61 0.23 -3.69 2.74
C VAL A 61 -0.81 -2.58 2.75
N ARG A 62 -0.87 -1.81 3.82
CA ARG A 62 -1.81 -0.70 3.94
C ARG A 62 -1.65 0.33 2.81
N ARG A 63 -0.41 0.64 2.45
CA ARG A 63 -0.11 1.61 1.39
C ARG A 63 -0.39 1.08 -0.01
N ILE A 64 -0.16 -0.21 -0.23
CA ILE A 64 -0.49 -0.85 -1.52
C ILE A 64 -2.00 -0.69 -1.81
N TYR A 65 -2.84 -0.94 -0.82
CA TYR A 65 -4.30 -0.87 -1.00
C TYR A 65 -4.89 0.51 -0.71
N GLY A 66 -4.09 1.45 -0.22
CA GLY A 66 -4.55 2.81 0.05
C GLY A 66 -5.57 2.91 1.17
N VAL A 67 -5.50 2.03 2.15
CA VAL A 67 -6.43 1.96 3.28
C VAL A 67 -5.87 2.74 4.47
N MET A 68 -6.73 3.53 5.12
CA MET A 68 -6.35 4.26 6.32
C MET A 68 -6.31 3.33 7.55
N GLU A 69 -5.60 3.74 8.59
CA GLU A 69 -5.29 2.89 9.74
C GLU A 69 -6.53 2.30 10.42
N LYS A 70 -7.56 3.10 10.65
CA LYS A 70 -8.79 2.64 11.31
C LYS A 70 -9.48 1.56 10.50
N GLN A 71 -9.62 1.80 9.20
CA GLN A 71 -10.26 0.85 8.29
C GLN A 71 -9.44 -0.43 8.16
N PHE A 72 -8.14 -0.31 8.07
CA PHE A 72 -7.24 -1.47 8.04
C PHE A 72 -7.38 -2.33 9.29
N ARG A 73 -7.45 -1.68 10.45
CA ARG A 73 -7.66 -2.37 11.74
C ARG A 73 -8.99 -3.14 11.74
N ASN A 74 -10.03 -2.55 11.19
CA ASN A 74 -11.33 -3.21 11.09
C ASN A 74 -11.26 -4.45 10.19
N TYR A 75 -10.56 -4.37 9.07
CA TYR A 75 -10.34 -5.52 8.19
C TYR A 75 -9.55 -6.63 8.91
N TYR A 76 -8.54 -6.25 9.68
CA TYR A 76 -7.75 -7.20 10.45
C TYR A 76 -8.62 -7.94 11.48
N LYS A 77 -9.46 -7.21 12.20
CA LYS A 77 -10.38 -7.82 13.18
C LYS A 77 -11.35 -8.81 12.50
N ALA A 78 -11.88 -8.45 11.35
CA ALA A 78 -12.75 -9.34 10.58
C ALA A 78 -12.00 -10.58 10.10
N ALA A 79 -10.78 -10.41 9.61
CA ALA A 79 -9.94 -11.52 9.14
C ALA A 79 -9.59 -12.50 10.26
N ALA A 80 -9.31 -11.97 11.46
CA ALA A 80 -8.96 -12.79 12.62
C ALA A 80 -10.13 -13.68 13.10
N LYS A 81 -11.36 -13.25 12.85
CA LYS A 81 -12.56 -14.02 13.22
C LYS A 81 -12.89 -15.14 12.23
N THR A 82 -12.36 -15.08 11.02
CA THR A 82 -12.63 -16.04 9.97
C THR A 82 -11.68 -17.24 10.12
N LYS A 83 -12.18 -18.43 9.80
CA LYS A 83 -11.35 -19.66 9.81
C LYS A 83 -10.22 -19.55 8.80
N GLY A 84 -9.05 -20.05 9.17
CA GLY A 84 -7.87 -20.07 8.32
C GLY A 84 -6.81 -19.08 8.77
N ALA A 85 -5.76 -18.91 7.96
CA ALA A 85 -4.67 -18.01 8.26
C ALA A 85 -5.15 -16.55 8.20
N THR A 86 -4.92 -15.79 9.26
CA THR A 86 -5.35 -14.38 9.35
C THR A 86 -4.76 -13.53 8.23
N GLY A 87 -3.49 -13.74 7.86
CA GLY A 87 -2.84 -12.99 6.78
C GLY A 87 -3.51 -13.21 5.42
N GLU A 88 -3.81 -14.45 5.08
CA GLU A 88 -4.52 -14.76 3.83
C GLU A 88 -5.93 -14.17 3.81
N ASN A 89 -6.65 -14.31 4.92
CA ASN A 89 -7.99 -13.74 5.05
C ASN A 89 -7.98 -12.22 4.90
N LEU A 90 -7.00 -11.55 5.48
CA LEU A 90 -6.83 -10.11 5.37
C LEU A 90 -6.60 -9.70 3.92
N LEU A 91 -5.69 -10.38 3.22
CA LEU A 91 -5.41 -10.08 1.81
C LEU A 91 -6.62 -10.32 0.93
N GLN A 92 -7.39 -11.38 1.18
CA GLN A 92 -8.63 -11.64 0.47
C GLN A 92 -9.64 -10.52 0.66
N LEU A 93 -9.81 -10.04 1.89
CA LEU A 93 -10.72 -8.93 2.18
C LEU A 93 -10.30 -7.65 1.45
N LEU A 94 -9.00 -7.36 1.42
CA LEU A 94 -8.47 -6.19 0.72
C LEU A 94 -8.62 -6.31 -0.80
N GLU A 95 -8.40 -7.49 -1.37
CA GLU A 95 -8.59 -7.72 -2.81
C GLU A 95 -10.06 -7.71 -3.24
N ARG A 96 -10.99 -7.95 -2.33
CA ARG A 96 -12.43 -7.92 -2.60
C ARG A 96 -13.01 -6.51 -2.62
N ARG A 97 -12.25 -5.50 -2.27
CA ARG A 97 -12.71 -4.11 -2.36
C ARG A 97 -12.96 -3.75 -3.82
N LEU A 98 -14.00 -2.93 -4.04
CA LEU A 98 -14.38 -2.54 -5.41
C LEU A 98 -13.25 -1.81 -6.14
N ASP A 99 -12.49 -0.97 -5.45
CA ASP A 99 -11.36 -0.26 -6.05
C ASP A 99 -10.25 -1.23 -6.50
N SER A 100 -9.95 -2.25 -5.71
CA SER A 100 -8.99 -3.28 -6.09
C SER A 100 -9.48 -4.12 -7.26
N VAL A 101 -10.75 -4.49 -7.27
CA VAL A 101 -11.36 -5.25 -8.37
C VAL A 101 -11.32 -4.44 -9.66
N ALA A 102 -11.73 -3.16 -9.60
CA ALA A 102 -11.69 -2.29 -10.77
C ALA A 102 -10.28 -2.10 -11.32
N TYR A 103 -9.30 -1.96 -10.42
CA TYR A 103 -7.89 -1.88 -10.81
C TYR A 103 -7.43 -3.17 -11.51
N ARG A 104 -7.76 -4.33 -10.95
CA ARG A 104 -7.39 -5.64 -11.53
C ARG A 104 -8.05 -5.88 -12.89
N MET A 105 -9.23 -5.35 -13.09
CA MET A 105 -9.94 -5.42 -14.38
C MET A 105 -9.41 -4.45 -15.44
N GLY A 106 -8.50 -3.55 -15.07
CA GLY A 106 -7.85 -2.62 -15.99
C GLY A 106 -8.57 -1.29 -16.19
N PHE A 107 -9.56 -0.96 -15.36
CA PHE A 107 -10.28 0.31 -15.48
C PHE A 107 -9.47 1.51 -14.99
N GLY A 108 -8.41 1.28 -14.23
CA GLY A 108 -7.51 2.33 -13.77
C GLY A 108 -6.07 1.87 -13.82
N ALA A 109 -5.15 2.80 -14.06
CA ALA A 109 -3.71 2.51 -14.09
C ALA A 109 -3.15 2.21 -12.69
N THR A 110 -3.84 2.71 -11.65
CA THR A 110 -3.49 2.47 -10.24
C THR A 110 -4.76 2.25 -9.44
N ARG A 111 -4.64 1.72 -8.23
CA ARG A 111 -5.78 1.57 -7.32
C ARG A 111 -6.39 2.92 -6.94
N ALA A 112 -5.55 3.95 -6.79
CA ALA A 112 -6.01 5.31 -6.50
C ALA A 112 -6.87 5.87 -7.64
N GLU A 113 -6.46 5.66 -8.89
CA GLU A 113 -7.23 6.08 -10.06
C GLU A 113 -8.56 5.33 -10.13
N ALA A 114 -8.54 4.01 -9.96
CA ALA A 114 -9.76 3.19 -9.96
C ALA A 114 -10.73 3.65 -8.87
N ARG A 115 -10.21 3.94 -7.68
CA ARG A 115 -11.02 4.45 -6.56
C ARG A 115 -11.67 5.80 -6.89
N GLN A 116 -10.93 6.68 -7.53
CA GLN A 116 -11.45 7.98 -7.94
C GLN A 116 -12.55 7.83 -9.00
N LEU A 117 -12.37 6.96 -9.97
CA LEU A 117 -13.40 6.66 -10.98
C LEU A 117 -14.69 6.17 -10.33
N ILE A 118 -14.60 5.28 -9.34
CA ILE A 118 -15.76 4.76 -8.63
C ILE A 118 -16.45 5.88 -7.84
N ASN A 119 -15.70 6.70 -7.12
CA ASN A 119 -16.25 7.74 -6.27
C ASN A 119 -16.86 8.90 -7.04
N HIS A 120 -16.35 9.19 -8.23
CA HIS A 120 -16.82 10.29 -9.07
C HIS A 120 -17.88 9.86 -10.10
N LYS A 121 -18.11 8.55 -10.21
CA LYS A 121 -19.08 7.96 -11.16
C LYS A 121 -18.82 8.44 -12.60
#